data_f47ac23215b74f859b57080e73ddd25c
#
_entry.id   f47ac23215b74f859b57080e73ddd25c
#
_cell.length_a   1.000
_cell.length_b   1.000
_cell.length_c   1.000
_cell.angle_alpha   90.00
_cell.angle_beta   90.00
_cell.angle_gamma   90.00
#
_symmetry.space_group_name_H-M   'P 1'
#
loop_
_entity.id
_entity.type
_entity.pdbx_description
1 polymer ?
#
loop_
_entity_poly.entity_id
_entity_poly.type
_entity_poly.pdbx_seq_one_letter_code
_entity_poly.pdbx_strand_id
1 'polypeptide(L)'
;MQPNTLINITNCRIENSKQVLIQSLDWQMKEGEAWLVIGPNGGGKADFVNALCGSLKILPNNSNNLSLYSNPFAESTELVSLERAAKLIQEERENDESEYVEGGVDIGRTGRLFICDIQKNIHKADLSIKMMDINIDLLNVMLPDP
;
A
#
# COMPACT_ATOMS: atom_id res chain seq x y z
N MET A 1 -8.54 24.86 15.23
CA MET A 1 -8.61 23.43 15.62
C MET A 1 -7.20 22.85 15.53
N GLN A 2 -6.73 22.15 16.53
CA GLN A 2 -5.45 21.44 16.41
C GLN A 2 -5.67 20.21 15.49
N PRO A 3 -4.75 19.94 14.54
CA PRO A 3 -4.87 18.78 13.66
C PRO A 3 -4.87 17.49 14.48
N ASN A 4 -5.78 16.60 14.15
CA ASN A 4 -5.92 15.31 14.84
C ASN A 4 -4.72 14.40 14.53
N THR A 5 -4.16 13.72 15.52
CA THR A 5 -3.11 12.74 15.30
C THR A 5 -3.71 11.47 14.72
N LEU A 6 -3.29 11.10 13.52
CA LEU A 6 -3.76 9.92 12.79
C LEU A 6 -2.97 8.66 13.16
N ILE A 7 -1.64 8.76 13.19
CA ILE A 7 -0.74 7.67 13.54
C ILE A 7 0.19 8.14 14.65
N ASN A 8 0.39 7.30 15.65
CA ASN A 8 1.31 7.58 16.75
C ASN A 8 2.18 6.36 17.04
N ILE A 9 3.48 6.55 16.95
CA ILE A 9 4.50 5.54 17.25
C ILE A 9 5.46 6.19 18.24
N THR A 10 5.54 5.64 19.44
CA THR A 10 6.42 6.15 20.50
C THR A 10 7.19 4.99 21.10
N ASN A 11 8.52 5.10 21.09
CA ASN A 11 9.45 4.10 21.64
C ASN A 11 9.11 2.67 21.17
N CYS A 12 8.95 2.50 19.87
CA CYS A 12 8.66 1.21 19.23
C CYS A 12 9.86 0.71 18.44
N ARG A 13 9.86 -0.60 18.16
CA ARG A 13 10.79 -1.23 17.22
C ARG A 13 10.05 -1.80 16.03
N ILE A 14 10.75 -1.93 14.91
CA ILE A 14 10.27 -2.65 13.73
C ILE A 14 11.05 -3.95 13.62
N GLU A 15 10.34 -5.05 13.45
CA GLU A 15 10.94 -6.37 13.29
C GLU A 15 10.25 -7.21 12.22
N ASN A 16 11.01 -8.12 11.64
CA ASN A 16 10.50 -9.23 10.84
C ASN A 16 10.61 -10.54 11.65
N SER A 17 10.27 -11.68 11.03
CA SER A 17 10.34 -13.00 11.68
C SER A 17 11.74 -13.44 12.09
N LYS A 18 12.80 -12.75 11.68
CA LYS A 18 14.20 -13.16 11.87
C LYS A 18 15.00 -12.20 12.75
N GLN A 19 14.73 -10.91 12.67
CA GLN A 19 15.53 -9.89 13.36
C GLN A 19 14.79 -8.56 13.56
N VAL A 20 15.30 -7.75 14.47
CA VAL A 20 14.92 -6.35 14.63
C VAL A 20 15.60 -5.53 13.53
N LEU A 21 14.82 -4.78 12.78
CA LEU A 21 15.28 -3.94 11.65
C LEU A 21 15.51 -2.50 12.10
N ILE A 22 14.62 -1.96 12.94
CA ILE A 22 14.75 -0.64 13.55
C ILE A 22 14.53 -0.80 15.06
N GLN A 23 15.51 -0.44 15.86
CA GLN A 23 15.48 -0.68 17.30
C GLN A 23 14.63 0.32 18.09
N SER A 24 14.58 1.57 17.63
CA SER A 24 13.79 2.62 18.28
C SER A 24 13.23 3.56 17.23
N LEU A 25 11.93 3.75 17.29
CA LEU A 25 11.18 4.61 16.40
C LEU A 25 10.21 5.46 17.21
N ASP A 26 10.32 6.77 17.02
CA ASP A 26 9.40 7.78 17.49
C ASP A 26 8.91 8.57 16.28
N TRP A 27 7.62 8.50 15.98
CA TRP A 27 7.05 9.19 14.83
C TRP A 27 5.54 9.41 15.00
N GLN A 28 5.06 10.55 14.52
CA GLN A 28 3.64 10.89 14.52
C GLN A 28 3.25 11.46 13.17
N MET A 29 2.05 11.15 12.74
CA MET A 29 1.41 11.74 11.56
C MET A 29 0.08 12.38 11.97
N LYS A 30 -0.15 13.61 11.52
CA LYS A 30 -1.38 14.35 11.74
C LYS A 30 -2.19 14.45 10.46
N GLU A 31 -3.45 14.77 10.62
CA GLU A 31 -4.37 14.99 9.50
C GLU A 31 -3.86 16.10 8.56
N GLY A 32 -3.88 15.83 7.25
CA GLY A 32 -3.42 16.75 6.23
C GLY A 32 -1.90 16.83 6.04
N GLU A 33 -1.09 16.06 6.78
CA GLU A 33 0.35 16.02 6.59
C GLU A 33 0.75 15.13 5.41
N ALA A 34 1.75 15.56 4.66
CA ALA A 34 2.47 14.77 3.67
C ALA A 34 3.94 14.64 4.12
N TRP A 35 4.48 13.42 4.06
CA TRP A 35 5.83 13.13 4.56
C TRP A 35 6.75 12.66 3.43
N LEU A 36 7.98 13.20 3.43
CA LEU A 36 9.07 12.75 2.60
C LEU A 36 10.13 12.08 3.48
N VAL A 37 10.35 10.76 3.26
CA VAL A 37 11.36 9.99 4.00
C VAL A 37 12.63 9.90 3.18
N ILE A 38 13.70 10.54 3.64
CA ILE A 38 15.01 10.57 2.98
C ILE A 38 16.08 9.96 3.87
N GLY A 39 17.15 9.45 3.28
CA GLY A 39 18.27 8.87 4.00
C GLY A 39 19.14 7.98 3.10
N PRO A 40 20.27 7.45 3.60
CA PRO A 40 21.17 6.58 2.84
C PRO A 40 20.50 5.26 2.45
N ASN A 41 21.07 4.59 1.45
CA ASN A 41 20.66 3.22 1.10
C ASN A 41 20.96 2.28 2.29
N GLY A 42 20.03 1.38 2.59
CA GLY A 42 20.13 0.51 3.76
C GLY A 42 19.76 1.17 5.11
N GLY A 43 19.36 2.45 5.12
CA GLY A 43 18.98 3.18 6.33
C GLY A 43 17.57 2.91 6.86
N GLY A 44 16.93 1.79 6.51
CA GLY A 44 15.64 1.39 7.08
C GLY A 44 14.40 2.10 6.50
N LYS A 45 14.55 2.93 5.43
CA LYS A 45 13.41 3.64 4.84
C LYS A 45 12.32 2.71 4.32
N ALA A 46 12.73 1.67 3.58
CA ALA A 46 11.82 0.66 3.06
C ALA A 46 11.14 -0.13 4.19
N ASP A 47 11.91 -0.47 5.24
CA ASP A 47 11.39 -1.18 6.40
C ASP A 47 10.35 -0.35 7.15
N PHE A 48 10.60 0.96 7.33
CA PHE A 48 9.65 1.88 7.93
C PHE A 48 8.35 1.96 7.13
N VAL A 49 8.42 2.16 5.80
CA VAL A 49 7.22 2.24 4.95
C VAL A 49 6.47 0.92 4.93
N ASN A 50 7.17 -0.22 4.80
CA ASN A 50 6.56 -1.55 4.86
C ASN A 50 5.87 -1.82 6.21
N ALA A 51 6.43 -1.32 7.30
CA ALA A 51 5.81 -1.44 8.62
C ALA A 51 4.53 -0.60 8.75
N LEU A 52 4.50 0.60 8.19
CA LEU A 52 3.28 1.43 8.14
C LEU A 52 2.15 0.76 7.34
N CYS A 53 2.49 0.01 6.28
CA CYS A 53 1.54 -0.76 5.47
C CYS A 53 1.20 -2.15 6.06
N GLY A 54 1.62 -2.45 7.28
CA GLY A 54 1.33 -3.72 7.95
C GLY A 54 2.13 -4.94 7.46
N SER A 55 3.08 -4.76 6.52
CA SER A 55 3.94 -5.84 6.01
C SER A 55 5.01 -6.28 7.01
N LEU A 56 5.39 -5.40 7.94
CA LEU A 56 6.31 -5.66 9.05
C LEU A 56 5.62 -5.33 10.38
N LYS A 57 6.12 -5.90 11.47
CA LYS A 57 5.56 -5.68 12.80
C LYS A 57 6.17 -4.46 13.46
N ILE A 58 5.32 -3.59 14.02
CA ILE A 58 5.71 -2.52 14.93
C ILE A 58 5.33 -2.96 16.34
N LEU A 59 6.30 -3.05 17.23
CA LEU A 59 6.11 -3.49 18.60
C LEU A 59 6.67 -2.47 19.60
N PRO A 60 5.95 -2.20 20.69
CA PRO A 60 6.47 -1.41 21.80
C PRO A 60 7.75 -2.00 22.38
N ASN A 61 8.74 -1.17 22.68
CA ASN A 61 10.00 -1.63 23.30
C ASN A 61 9.83 -2.00 24.79
N ASN A 62 8.91 -1.34 25.48
CA ASN A 62 8.64 -1.58 26.90
C ASN A 62 7.15 -1.81 27.11
N SER A 63 6.82 -2.69 28.06
CA SER A 63 5.44 -2.94 28.50
C SER A 63 4.87 -1.80 29.38
N ASN A 64 5.67 -0.78 29.66
CA ASN A 64 5.28 0.38 30.45
C ASN A 64 4.59 1.42 29.55
N ASN A 65 3.74 2.26 30.11
CA ASN A 65 2.94 3.30 29.43
C ASN A 65 3.75 4.35 28.62
N LEU A 66 5.06 4.17 28.47
CA LEU A 66 5.98 5.02 27.71
C LEU A 66 6.15 4.59 26.25
N SER A 67 5.62 3.42 25.86
CA SER A 67 5.67 2.93 24.48
C SER A 67 4.25 2.78 23.95
N LEU A 68 3.97 3.41 22.82
CA LEU A 68 2.65 3.43 22.18
C LEU A 68 2.75 3.18 20.70
N TYR A 69 1.94 2.26 20.20
CA TYR A 69 1.68 2.12 18.77
C TYR A 69 0.18 2.26 18.50
N SER A 70 -0.17 3.21 17.67
CA SER A 70 -1.53 3.41 17.16
C SER A 70 -1.47 3.75 15.68
N ASN A 71 -1.94 2.83 14.84
CA ASN A 71 -2.13 3.01 13.41
C ASN A 71 -3.43 2.35 12.97
N PRO A 72 -4.56 3.08 12.96
CA PRO A 72 -5.85 2.53 12.55
C PRO A 72 -5.93 2.24 11.05
N PHE A 73 -4.95 2.67 10.27
CA PHE A 73 -4.92 2.53 8.81
C PHE A 73 -4.02 1.39 8.32
N ALA A 74 -3.36 0.62 9.19
CA ALA A 74 -2.41 -0.41 8.78
C ALA A 74 -2.98 -1.41 7.74
N GLU A 75 -4.26 -1.75 7.87
CA GLU A 75 -4.96 -2.67 6.94
C GLU A 75 -5.54 -1.97 5.71
N SER A 76 -5.57 -0.63 5.69
CA SER A 76 -6.12 0.19 4.60
C SER A 76 -5.09 1.06 3.91
N THR A 77 -3.81 0.92 4.27
CA THR A 77 -2.69 1.63 3.65
C THR A 77 -2.09 0.76 2.54
N GLU A 78 -1.87 1.37 1.38
CA GLU A 78 -1.28 0.69 0.23
C GLU A 78 0.08 1.30 -0.12
N LEU A 79 1.04 0.43 -0.46
CA LEU A 79 2.36 0.82 -0.94
C LEU A 79 2.39 0.80 -2.47
N VAL A 80 2.65 1.93 -3.08
CA VAL A 80 2.88 2.04 -4.53
C VAL A 80 4.38 2.11 -4.79
N SER A 81 4.91 1.18 -5.58
CA SER A 81 6.33 1.15 -5.97
C SER A 81 6.49 0.67 -7.41
N LEU A 82 7.65 0.99 -8.01
CA LEU A 82 7.97 0.51 -9.36
C LEU A 82 8.06 -1.02 -9.42
N GLU A 83 8.55 -1.67 -8.36
CA GLU A 83 8.63 -3.12 -8.28
C GLU A 83 7.24 -3.76 -8.27
N ARG A 84 6.28 -3.17 -7.56
CA ARG A 84 4.89 -3.65 -7.58
C ARG A 84 4.23 -3.43 -8.92
N ALA A 85 4.48 -2.29 -9.58
CA ALA A 85 4.00 -2.04 -10.93
C ALA A 85 4.59 -3.04 -11.94
N ALA A 86 5.89 -3.30 -11.87
CA ALA A 86 6.54 -4.30 -12.72
C ALA A 86 5.98 -5.72 -12.49
N LYS A 87 5.72 -6.08 -11.22
CA LYS A 87 5.11 -7.36 -10.89
C LYS A 87 3.70 -7.49 -11.46
N LEU A 88 2.90 -6.44 -11.37
CA LEU A 88 1.55 -6.43 -11.95
C LEU A 88 1.60 -6.65 -13.46
N ILE A 89 2.49 -5.95 -14.17
CA ILE A 89 2.68 -6.13 -15.62
C ILE A 89 3.10 -7.58 -15.93
N GLN A 90 3.99 -8.14 -15.12
CA GLN A 90 4.42 -9.53 -15.30
C GLN A 90 3.25 -10.52 -15.09
N GLU A 91 2.42 -10.31 -14.08
CA GLU A 91 1.24 -11.11 -13.81
C GLU A 91 0.21 -11.04 -14.96
N GLU A 92 0.00 -9.85 -15.56
CA GLU A 92 -0.87 -9.71 -16.73
C GLU A 92 -0.32 -10.45 -17.95
N ARG A 93 1.00 -10.39 -18.18
CA ARG A 93 1.65 -11.14 -19.28
C ARG A 93 1.56 -12.66 -19.10
N GLU A 94 1.71 -13.15 -17.87
CA GLU A 94 1.61 -14.58 -17.56
C GLU A 94 0.18 -15.11 -17.70
N ASN A 95 -0.82 -14.23 -17.56
CA ASN A 95 -2.23 -14.53 -17.70
C ASN A 95 -2.78 -14.22 -19.12
N ASP A 96 -1.93 -13.76 -20.04
CA ASP A 96 -2.33 -13.46 -21.42
C ASP A 96 -2.77 -14.74 -22.14
N GLU A 97 -4.04 -14.80 -22.52
CA GLU A 97 -4.67 -15.90 -23.23
C GLU A 97 -4.91 -15.58 -24.72
N SER A 98 -4.23 -14.58 -25.28
CA SER A 98 -4.41 -14.11 -26.67
C SER A 98 -4.31 -15.24 -27.69
N GLU A 99 -3.50 -16.27 -27.45
CA GLU A 99 -3.38 -17.45 -28.35
C GLU A 99 -4.66 -18.32 -28.41
N TYR A 100 -5.53 -18.19 -27.38
CA TYR A 100 -6.73 -19.01 -27.23
C TYR A 100 -8.03 -18.24 -27.48
N VAL A 101 -7.95 -16.93 -27.67
CA VAL A 101 -9.10 -16.06 -27.89
C VAL A 101 -9.35 -15.83 -29.36
N GLU A 102 -10.61 -15.95 -29.81
CA GLU A 102 -11.01 -15.66 -31.19
C GLU A 102 -10.71 -14.18 -31.51
N GLY A 103 -9.82 -13.96 -32.50
CA GLY A 103 -9.32 -12.63 -32.86
C GLY A 103 -7.90 -12.33 -32.35
N GLY A 104 -7.32 -13.19 -31.49
CA GLY A 104 -5.92 -13.10 -31.08
C GLY A 104 -5.59 -11.94 -30.14
N VAL A 105 -6.60 -11.40 -29.44
CA VAL A 105 -6.40 -10.30 -28.47
C VAL A 105 -7.09 -10.64 -27.16
N ASP A 106 -6.32 -10.90 -26.12
CA ASP A 106 -6.82 -10.92 -24.75
C ASP A 106 -6.99 -9.49 -24.25
N ILE A 107 -8.18 -9.22 -23.72
CA ILE A 107 -8.53 -7.87 -23.22
C ILE A 107 -7.83 -7.56 -21.89
N GLY A 108 -7.34 -8.58 -21.16
CA GLY A 108 -6.74 -8.40 -19.85
C GLY A 108 -7.69 -7.82 -18.79
N ARG A 109 -7.16 -7.45 -17.63
CA ARG A 109 -7.95 -6.81 -16.58
C ARG A 109 -8.06 -5.30 -16.80
N THR A 110 -9.27 -4.76 -16.71
CA THR A 110 -9.47 -3.31 -16.62
C THR A 110 -9.04 -2.79 -15.25
N GLY A 111 -8.67 -1.50 -15.15
CA GLY A 111 -8.36 -0.88 -13.87
C GLY A 111 -9.51 -1.01 -12.85
N ARG A 112 -10.76 -0.98 -13.31
CA ARG A 112 -11.94 -1.21 -12.46
C ARG A 112 -11.98 -2.63 -11.91
N LEU A 113 -11.73 -3.65 -12.70
CA LEU A 113 -11.67 -5.05 -12.26
C LEU A 113 -10.53 -5.24 -11.25
N PHE A 114 -9.37 -4.65 -11.51
CA PHE A 114 -8.24 -4.68 -10.59
C PHE A 114 -8.60 -4.12 -9.20
N ILE A 115 -9.28 -2.97 -9.15
CA ILE A 115 -9.76 -2.40 -7.89
C ILE A 115 -10.82 -3.30 -7.24
N CYS A 116 -11.71 -3.91 -8.02
CA CYS A 116 -12.71 -4.86 -7.51
C CYS A 116 -12.08 -6.10 -6.88
N ASP A 117 -11.03 -6.64 -7.48
CA ASP A 117 -10.30 -7.81 -6.97
C ASP A 117 -9.67 -7.51 -5.61
N ILE A 118 -9.05 -6.34 -5.46
CA ILE A 118 -8.48 -5.87 -4.19
C ILE A 118 -9.57 -5.70 -3.13
N GLN A 119 -10.68 -5.05 -3.47
CA GLN A 119 -11.78 -4.75 -2.55
C GLN A 119 -12.68 -5.97 -2.28
N LYS A 120 -12.59 -7.02 -3.10
CA LYS A 120 -13.49 -8.20 -3.10
C LYS A 120 -14.99 -7.84 -3.08
N ASN A 121 -15.33 -6.63 -3.50
CA ASN A 121 -16.70 -6.13 -3.52
C ASN A 121 -16.84 -4.97 -4.51
N ILE A 122 -17.66 -5.18 -5.53
CA ILE A 122 -17.86 -4.22 -6.62
C ILE A 122 -18.44 -2.89 -6.14
N HIS A 123 -19.38 -2.91 -5.18
CA HIS A 123 -19.95 -1.68 -4.65
C HIS A 123 -18.95 -0.83 -3.86
N LYS A 124 -18.04 -1.48 -3.12
CA LYS A 124 -16.96 -0.78 -2.42
C LYS A 124 -15.97 -0.18 -3.39
N ALA A 125 -15.62 -0.91 -4.46
CA ALA A 125 -14.76 -0.42 -5.51
C ALA A 125 -15.35 0.81 -6.20
N ASP A 126 -16.61 0.75 -6.63
CA ASP A 126 -17.30 1.87 -7.28
C ASP A 126 -17.42 3.09 -6.35
N LEU A 127 -17.65 2.87 -5.05
CA LEU A 127 -17.68 3.95 -4.07
C LEU A 127 -16.29 4.59 -3.90
N SER A 128 -15.23 3.78 -3.82
CA SER A 128 -13.85 4.25 -3.71
C SER A 128 -13.43 5.06 -4.93
N ILE A 129 -13.74 4.60 -6.13
CA ILE A 129 -13.48 5.30 -7.40
C ILE A 129 -14.18 6.66 -7.40
N LYS A 130 -15.45 6.69 -6.99
CA LYS A 130 -16.23 7.93 -6.91
C LYS A 130 -15.68 8.91 -5.87
N MET A 131 -15.25 8.41 -4.72
CA MET A 131 -14.67 9.24 -3.65
C MET A 131 -13.33 9.87 -4.06
N MET A 132 -12.55 9.18 -4.90
CA MET A 132 -11.28 9.67 -5.42
C MET A 132 -11.43 10.57 -6.66
N ASP A 133 -12.67 10.83 -7.11
CA ASP A 133 -12.98 11.61 -8.33
C ASP A 133 -12.25 11.08 -9.58
N ILE A 134 -12.06 9.75 -9.64
CA ILE A 134 -11.43 9.10 -10.79
C ILE A 134 -12.49 8.89 -11.87
N ASN A 135 -12.16 9.30 -13.10
CA ASN A 135 -13.03 9.07 -14.24
C ASN A 135 -13.15 7.56 -14.53
N ILE A 136 -14.36 7.00 -14.35
CA ILE A 136 -14.66 5.58 -14.59
C ILE A 136 -14.32 5.15 -16.01
N ASP A 137 -14.47 6.04 -16.99
CA ASP A 137 -14.15 5.72 -18.39
C ASP A 137 -12.65 5.45 -18.58
N LEU A 138 -11.77 6.13 -17.82
CA LEU A 138 -10.33 5.86 -17.83
C LEU A 138 -9.98 4.50 -17.18
N LEU A 139 -10.78 4.04 -16.21
CA LEU A 139 -10.58 2.76 -15.55
C LEU A 139 -11.11 1.58 -16.36
N ASN A 140 -11.97 1.83 -17.33
CA ASN A 140 -12.47 0.83 -18.27
C ASN A 140 -11.55 0.68 -19.51
N VAL A 141 -10.56 1.55 -19.65
CA VAL A 141 -9.52 1.39 -20.65
C VAL A 141 -8.60 0.25 -20.22
N MET A 142 -8.29 -0.62 -21.13
CA MET A 142 -7.29 -1.68 -20.95
C MET A 142 -5.95 -1.06 -20.57
N LEU A 143 -5.22 -1.71 -19.68
CA LEU A 143 -3.82 -1.36 -19.47
C LEU A 143 -3.12 -1.50 -20.82
N PRO A 144 -2.37 -0.46 -21.29
CA PRO A 144 -1.73 -0.54 -22.60
C PRO A 144 -0.81 -1.76 -22.63
N ASP A 145 -0.88 -2.48 -23.73
CA ASP A 145 0.07 -3.52 -24.09
C ASP A 145 1.48 -2.94 -23.99
N PRO A 146 2.43 -3.63 -23.36
CA PRO A 146 3.78 -3.14 -23.16
C PRO A 146 4.59 -3.02 -24.44
#